data_194711e4ad83b3569b9a9acd8332d2dc
#
_entry.id   194711e4ad83b3569b9a9acd8332d2dc
#
_cell.length_a   1.000
_cell.length_b   1.000
_cell.length_c   1.000
_cell.angle_alpha   90.00
_cell.angle_beta   90.00
_cell.angle_gamma   90.00
#
_symmetry.space_group_name_H-M   'P 1'
#
loop_
_entity.id
_entity.type
_entity.pdbx_description
1 polymer ?
#
loop_
_entity_poly.entity_id
_entity_poly.type
_entity_poly.pdbx_seq_one_letter_code
_entity_poly.pdbx_strand_id
1 'polypeptide(L)'
;EAVSPAGAVGVMQLMPETAAGLGVNPYDKRQNIEGGAKYLRQMMDTFGGDVQKAVAAYNAGPQAVKEYNGIPPYRETQDYVNKVLDIYR
;
A
#
# COMPACT_ATOMS: atom_id res chain seq x y z
N GLU A 1 -13.96 1.83 11.59
CA GLU A 1 -12.94 1.71 10.55
C GLU A 1 -12.15 0.43 10.72
N ALA A 2 -11.90 -0.24 9.63
CA ALA A 2 -11.16 -1.50 9.67
C ALA A 2 -9.69 -1.24 9.95
N VAL A 3 -9.15 -2.00 10.91
CA VAL A 3 -7.73 -1.97 11.24
C VAL A 3 -7.19 -3.38 11.04
N SER A 4 -6.13 -3.53 10.24
CA SER A 4 -5.53 -4.83 9.99
C SER A 4 -4.71 -5.30 11.20
N PRO A 5 -4.37 -6.62 11.28
CA PRO A 5 -3.50 -7.11 12.35
C PRO A 5 -2.15 -6.40 12.41
N ALA A 6 -1.67 -5.89 11.28
CA ALA A 6 -0.41 -5.14 11.22
C ALA A 6 -0.58 -3.66 11.60
N GLY A 7 -1.82 -3.20 11.86
CA GLY A 7 -2.09 -1.81 12.24
C GLY A 7 -2.46 -0.88 11.09
N ALA A 8 -2.62 -1.39 9.87
CA ALA A 8 -3.07 -0.58 8.75
C ALA A 8 -4.54 -0.20 8.93
N VAL A 9 -4.90 1.05 8.62
CA VAL A 9 -6.15 1.68 9.01
C VAL A 9 -7.00 2.05 7.80
N GLY A 10 -8.30 1.79 7.90
CA GLY A 10 -9.32 2.35 7.01
C GLY A 10 -9.43 1.69 5.65
N VAL A 11 -10.14 2.36 4.75
CA VAL A 11 -10.49 1.84 3.42
C VAL A 11 -9.25 1.51 2.59
N MET A 12 -8.24 2.39 2.65
CA MET A 12 -7.00 2.22 1.89
C MET A 12 -5.91 1.50 2.68
N GLN A 13 -6.20 1.10 3.91
CA GLN A 13 -5.27 0.37 4.77
C GLN A 13 -3.91 1.06 4.91
N LEU A 14 -3.95 2.34 5.28
CA LEU A 14 -2.73 3.11 5.52
C LEU A 14 -2.14 2.81 6.89
N MET A 15 -0.84 2.58 6.92
CA MET A 15 -0.11 2.53 8.18
C MET A 15 -0.04 3.94 8.77
N PRO A 16 -0.19 4.08 10.11
CA PRO A 16 -0.12 5.41 10.73
C PRO A 16 1.15 6.17 10.42
N GLU A 17 2.28 5.48 10.31
CA GLU A 17 3.56 6.10 9.98
C GLU A 17 3.56 6.69 8.56
N THR A 18 2.99 5.94 7.62
CA THR A 18 2.84 6.39 6.23
C THR A 18 1.92 7.60 6.17
N ALA A 19 0.80 7.55 6.89
CA ALA A 19 -0.16 8.66 6.94
C ALA A 19 0.50 9.92 7.51
N ALA A 20 1.29 9.77 8.56
CA ALA A 20 2.00 10.90 9.17
C ALA A 20 2.96 11.54 8.15
N GLY A 21 3.69 10.72 7.40
CA GLY A 21 4.58 11.21 6.36
C GLY A 21 3.86 11.93 5.21
N LEU A 22 2.60 11.57 4.97
CA LEU A 22 1.77 12.22 3.96
C LEU A 22 1.00 13.41 4.49
N GLY A 23 1.02 13.63 5.80
CA GLY A 23 0.28 14.72 6.43
C GLY A 23 -1.22 14.51 6.48
N VAL A 24 -1.66 13.25 6.55
CA VAL A 24 -3.09 12.90 6.58
C VAL A 24 -3.45 12.14 7.85
N ASN A 25 -4.72 12.26 8.26
CA ASN A 25 -5.26 11.48 9.37
C ASN A 25 -5.86 10.18 8.81
N PRO A 26 -5.26 9.01 9.11
CA PRO A 26 -5.74 7.75 8.54
C PRO A 26 -7.10 7.31 9.07
N TYR A 27 -7.53 7.88 10.20
CA TYR A 27 -8.82 7.55 10.81
C TYR A 27 -9.98 8.36 10.21
N ASP A 28 -9.68 9.40 9.43
CA ASP A 28 -10.66 10.15 8.67
C ASP A 28 -10.80 9.50 7.31
N LYS A 29 -12.01 9.03 6.98
CA LYS A 29 -12.24 8.25 5.75
C LYS A 29 -11.77 8.99 4.50
N ARG A 30 -12.09 10.27 4.39
CA ARG A 30 -11.71 11.08 3.23
C ARG A 30 -10.19 11.22 3.13
N GLN A 31 -9.54 11.57 4.25
CA GLN A 31 -8.08 11.71 4.27
C GLN A 31 -7.39 10.38 4.05
N ASN A 32 -7.96 9.29 4.55
CA ASN A 32 -7.43 7.94 4.33
C ASN A 32 -7.40 7.63 2.83
N ILE A 33 -8.49 7.89 2.12
CA ILE A 33 -8.58 7.63 0.68
C ILE A 33 -7.62 8.52 -0.09
N GLU A 34 -7.58 9.82 0.24
CA GLU A 34 -6.66 10.76 -0.41
C GLU A 34 -5.20 10.38 -0.19
N GLY A 35 -4.86 10.05 1.05
CA GLY A 35 -3.49 9.64 1.40
C GLY A 35 -3.11 8.33 0.74
N GLY A 36 -4.04 7.37 0.70
CA GLY A 36 -3.81 6.09 0.05
C GLY A 36 -3.55 6.23 -1.44
N ALA A 37 -4.35 7.04 -2.11
CA ALA A 37 -4.17 7.30 -3.54
C ALA A 37 -2.83 7.98 -3.82
N LYS A 38 -2.47 8.95 -2.99
CA LYS A 38 -1.17 9.65 -3.10
C LYS A 38 -0.01 8.69 -2.89
N TYR A 39 -0.11 7.83 -1.89
CA TYR A 39 0.94 6.86 -1.60
C TYR A 39 1.10 5.83 -2.71
N LEU A 40 -0.02 5.35 -3.25
CA LEU A 40 0.02 4.42 -4.39
C LEU A 40 0.71 5.08 -5.59
N ARG A 41 0.42 6.35 -5.85
CA ARG A 41 1.08 7.12 -6.91
C ARG A 41 2.58 7.19 -6.68
N GLN A 42 3.00 7.45 -5.43
CA GLN A 42 4.42 7.46 -5.08
C GLN A 42 5.07 6.11 -5.36
N MET A 43 4.37 5.02 -5.04
CA MET A 43 4.89 3.68 -5.30
C MET A 43 5.01 3.39 -6.80
N MET A 44 4.03 3.83 -7.58
CA MET A 44 4.10 3.72 -9.04
C MET A 44 5.32 4.45 -9.59
N ASP A 45 5.56 5.66 -9.11
CA ASP A 45 6.71 6.46 -9.54
C ASP A 45 8.03 5.80 -9.10
N THR A 46 8.07 5.28 -7.88
CA THR A 46 9.26 4.64 -7.32
C THR A 46 9.70 3.42 -8.14
N PHE A 47 8.73 2.66 -8.66
CA PHE A 47 9.00 1.42 -9.38
C PHE A 47 8.80 1.54 -10.90
N GLY A 48 8.85 2.77 -11.40
CA GLY A 48 8.85 3.01 -12.85
C GLY A 48 7.61 2.55 -13.58
N GLY A 49 6.46 2.57 -12.91
CA GLY A 49 5.18 2.16 -13.51
C GLY A 49 4.90 0.66 -13.42
N ASP A 50 5.75 -0.11 -12.74
CA ASP A 50 5.50 -1.54 -12.53
C ASP A 50 4.39 -1.70 -11.48
N VAL A 51 3.18 -2.05 -11.96
CA VAL A 51 1.98 -2.14 -11.11
C VAL A 51 2.13 -3.20 -10.03
N GLN A 52 2.68 -4.35 -10.36
CA GLN A 52 2.85 -5.43 -9.37
C GLN A 52 3.76 -4.99 -8.23
N LYS A 53 4.89 -4.38 -8.56
CA LYS A 53 5.82 -3.88 -7.54
C LYS A 53 5.21 -2.75 -6.73
N ALA A 54 4.49 -1.84 -7.39
CA ALA A 54 3.85 -0.71 -6.70
C ALA A 54 2.79 -1.19 -5.71
N VAL A 55 1.96 -2.14 -6.11
CA VAL A 55 0.92 -2.70 -5.24
C VAL A 55 1.54 -3.48 -4.09
N ALA A 56 2.57 -4.26 -4.35
CA ALA A 56 3.30 -4.98 -3.30
C ALA A 56 3.94 -3.99 -2.32
N ALA A 57 4.54 -2.93 -2.82
CA ALA A 57 5.16 -1.91 -1.99
C ALA A 57 4.15 -1.15 -1.14
N TYR A 58 2.95 -0.93 -1.68
CA TYR A 58 1.87 -0.32 -0.92
C TYR A 58 1.54 -1.14 0.33
N ASN A 59 1.52 -2.46 0.19
CA ASN A 59 1.19 -3.37 1.29
C ASN A 59 2.38 -3.63 2.22
N ALA A 60 3.54 -3.95 1.65
CA ALA A 60 4.71 -4.44 2.41
C ALA A 60 5.77 -3.37 2.66
N GLY A 61 5.65 -2.20 2.01
CA GLY A 61 6.66 -1.16 2.05
C GLY A 61 7.64 -1.26 0.88
N PRO A 62 8.14 -0.11 0.38
CA PRO A 62 9.05 -0.11 -0.77
C PRO A 62 10.37 -0.80 -0.50
N GLN A 63 10.83 -0.77 0.76
CA GLN A 63 12.09 -1.40 1.13
C GLN A 63 12.07 -2.90 0.87
N ALA A 64 11.00 -3.58 1.26
CA ALA A 64 10.85 -5.01 1.06
C ALA A 64 10.84 -5.37 -0.44
N VAL A 65 10.14 -4.57 -1.25
CA VAL A 65 10.07 -4.80 -2.69
C VAL A 65 11.44 -4.60 -3.35
N LYS A 66 12.20 -3.61 -2.92
CA LYS A 66 13.56 -3.39 -3.42
C LYS A 66 14.48 -4.54 -3.04
N GLU A 67 14.36 -5.01 -1.80
CA GLU A 67 15.17 -6.08 -1.25
C GLU A 67 14.99 -7.38 -2.02
N TYR A 68 13.75 -7.72 -2.35
CA TYR A 68 13.42 -8.94 -3.10
C TYR A 68 13.37 -8.73 -4.61
N ASN A 69 13.54 -7.50 -5.07
CA ASN A 69 13.43 -7.12 -6.47
C ASN A 69 12.11 -7.60 -7.10
N GLY A 70 11.04 -7.43 -6.36
CA GLY A 70 9.72 -7.88 -6.77
C GLY A 70 8.81 -8.09 -5.57
N ILE A 71 7.78 -8.90 -5.76
CA ILE A 71 6.82 -9.20 -4.69
C ILE A 71 7.55 -10.02 -3.61
N PRO A 72 7.65 -9.51 -2.36
CA PRO A 72 8.31 -10.27 -1.31
C PRO A 72 7.51 -11.54 -0.97
N PRO A 73 8.17 -12.59 -0.43
CA PRO A 73 7.51 -13.87 -0.18
C PRO A 73 6.64 -13.86 1.08
N TYR A 74 5.96 -12.76 1.33
CA TYR A 74 5.02 -12.64 2.44
C TYR A 74 3.64 -13.03 1.93
N ARG A 75 3.00 -13.97 2.59
CA ARG A 75 1.70 -14.46 2.18
C ARG A 75 0.66 -13.34 2.08
N GLU A 76 0.64 -12.48 3.09
CA GLU A 76 -0.28 -11.34 3.10
C GLU A 76 -0.08 -10.45 1.87
N THR A 77 1.16 -10.16 1.50
CA THR A 77 1.48 -9.30 0.36
C THR A 77 1.11 -9.97 -0.94
N GLN A 78 1.41 -11.26 -1.09
CA GLN A 78 1.06 -12.02 -2.29
C GLN A 78 -0.46 -12.07 -2.48
N ASP A 79 -1.20 -12.32 -1.42
CA ASP A 79 -2.66 -12.34 -1.47
C ASP A 79 -3.22 -10.96 -1.81
N TYR A 80 -2.65 -9.91 -1.23
CA TYR A 80 -3.05 -8.54 -1.49
C TYR A 80 -2.84 -8.16 -2.96
N VAL A 81 -1.67 -8.48 -3.52
CA VAL A 81 -1.38 -8.18 -4.93
C VAL A 81 -2.36 -8.91 -5.85
N ASN A 82 -2.60 -10.19 -5.60
CA ASN A 82 -3.54 -10.95 -6.40
C ASN A 82 -4.96 -10.38 -6.34
N LYS A 83 -5.39 -9.97 -5.17
CA LYS A 83 -6.70 -9.38 -4.96
C LYS A 83 -6.87 -8.07 -5.71
N VAL A 84 -5.87 -7.20 -5.61
CA VAL A 84 -5.92 -5.89 -6.29
C VAL A 84 -5.87 -6.06 -7.81
N LEU A 85 -5.02 -6.94 -8.31
CA LEU A 85 -4.91 -7.18 -9.75
C LEU A 85 -6.19 -7.80 -10.32
N ASP A 86 -6.88 -8.63 -9.54
CA ASP A 86 -8.17 -9.19 -9.97
C ASP A 86 -9.22 -8.10 -10.15
N ILE A 87 -9.21 -7.08 -9.29
CA ILE A 87 -10.14 -5.95 -9.42
C ILE A 87 -9.85 -5.15 -10.69
N TYR A 88 -8.58 -5.05 -11.07
CA TYR A 88 -8.14 -4.29 -12.25
C TYR A 88 -8.42 -4.99 -13.57
N ARG A 89 -8.67 -6.25 -13.56
CA ARG A 89 -8.97 -7.01 -14.77
C ARG A 89 -10.44 -6.82 -15.25
#